data_cf4f25eda62fd4bd65f7d0fe1dae033a
#
_entry.id   cf4f25eda62fd4bd65f7d0fe1dae033a
#
_cell.length_a   1.000
_cell.length_b   1.000
_cell.length_c   1.000
_cell.angle_alpha   90.00
_cell.angle_beta   90.00
_cell.angle_gamma   90.00
#
_symmetry.space_group_name_H-M   'P 1'
#
loop_
_entity.id
_entity.type
_entity.pdbx_description
1 polymer ?
#
loop_
_entity_poly.entity_id
_entity_poly.type
_entity_poly.pdbx_seq_one_letter_code
_entity_poly.pdbx_strand_id
1 'polypeptide(L)'
;MNKRILLQAGLALALLFALSAGADAADKVKAVASFSILGDMVSQVGGDRVEVVTLVGPDGDAHVYEPTPADAKNLAGAAILFVNGLGFEGWMDRLEKSSGFKGKVVVASTGVKARTMVEEEGGKPETITDPHAWQSLANGKLYVGNIRDGLIAADPDGKSVYEANAAKYLGEIMQEDDAVKAALATLSKERRKIITSHDAFGYFGTAYGLEVIAPEGVSTESEASAQDVAKIIRQIKAEKIPAVFMENITDHRLLDQIASETNAKIGGTLYTDALSGADGPAGTYLDMFRHNVGTLTAALSS
;
A
#
# COMPACT_ATOMS: atom_id res chain seq x y z
N MET A 1 28.69 -32.79 60.14
CA MET A 1 28.24 -31.94 59.04
C MET A 1 26.93 -31.31 59.45
N ASN A 2 26.90 -30.02 59.68
CA ASN A 2 25.88 -29.30 60.44
C ASN A 2 24.57 -29.08 59.59
N LYS A 3 23.44 -29.61 60.12
CA LYS A 3 22.07 -29.42 59.55
C LYS A 3 21.65 -27.94 59.34
N ARG A 4 22.40 -27.00 59.92
CA ARG A 4 22.16 -25.53 59.75
C ARG A 4 22.64 -24.95 58.42
N ILE A 5 23.60 -25.60 57.75
CA ILE A 5 24.15 -25.14 56.45
C ILE A 5 23.20 -25.53 55.29
N LEU A 6 22.50 -26.63 55.42
CA LEU A 6 21.53 -27.09 54.41
C LEU A 6 20.24 -26.28 54.39
N LEU A 7 19.84 -25.63 55.50
CA LEU A 7 18.64 -24.82 55.56
C LEU A 7 18.85 -23.40 54.96
N GLN A 8 20.07 -22.89 54.98
CA GLN A 8 20.38 -21.57 54.38
C GLN A 8 20.57 -21.63 52.87
N ALA A 9 21.01 -22.77 52.31
CA ALA A 9 21.12 -22.96 50.86
C ALA A 9 19.76 -23.15 50.19
N GLY A 10 18.77 -23.72 50.89
CA GLY A 10 17.42 -23.87 50.37
C GLY A 10 16.61 -22.58 50.29
N LEU A 11 16.87 -21.61 51.19
CA LEU A 11 16.16 -20.33 51.24
C LEU A 11 16.68 -19.34 50.16
N ALA A 12 17.94 -19.41 49.76
CA ALA A 12 18.53 -18.57 48.73
C ALA A 12 18.08 -19.01 47.30
N LEU A 13 17.80 -20.28 47.10
CA LEU A 13 17.32 -20.79 45.79
C LEU A 13 15.84 -20.54 45.57
N ALA A 14 15.03 -20.39 46.61
CA ALA A 14 13.60 -20.06 46.53
C ALA A 14 13.34 -18.58 46.21
N LEU A 15 14.27 -17.66 46.53
CA LEU A 15 14.12 -16.23 46.21
C LEU A 15 14.49 -15.87 44.77
N LEU A 16 15.17 -16.74 44.03
CA LEU A 16 15.53 -16.51 42.60
C LEU A 16 14.40 -16.92 41.62
N PHE A 17 13.38 -17.62 42.10
CA PHE A 17 12.21 -18.04 41.26
C PHE A 17 11.01 -17.11 41.36
N ALA A 18 11.03 -16.07 42.18
CA ALA A 18 9.89 -15.19 42.42
C ALA A 18 9.90 -13.88 41.60
N LEU A 19 10.82 -13.72 40.66
CA LEU A 19 10.92 -12.50 39.82
C LEU A 19 10.56 -12.75 38.33
N SER A 20 9.88 -13.83 38.04
CA SER A 20 9.08 -13.91 36.80
C SER A 20 7.74 -13.18 37.07
N ALA A 21 7.81 -11.89 37.31
CA ALA A 21 6.65 -11.04 37.10
C ALA A 21 6.29 -11.25 35.64
N GLY A 22 5.20 -11.96 35.39
CA GLY A 22 4.60 -11.99 34.06
C GLY A 22 4.45 -10.54 33.65
N ALA A 23 5.18 -10.13 32.62
CA ALA A 23 4.84 -8.91 31.93
C ALA A 23 3.41 -9.14 31.44
N ASP A 24 2.43 -8.51 32.08
CA ASP A 24 1.09 -8.40 31.50
C ASP A 24 1.32 -7.89 30.08
N ALA A 25 0.98 -8.73 29.11
CA ALA A 25 1.02 -8.29 27.71
C ALA A 25 0.06 -7.09 27.66
N ALA A 26 0.61 -5.89 27.52
CA ALA A 26 -0.20 -4.68 27.38
C ALA A 26 -1.21 -4.92 26.26
N ASP A 27 -2.46 -4.53 26.47
CA ASP A 27 -3.49 -4.66 25.44
C ASP A 27 -2.99 -3.99 24.14
N LYS A 28 -3.11 -4.71 23.03
CA LYS A 28 -2.70 -4.18 21.73
C LYS A 28 -3.54 -2.97 21.35
N VAL A 29 -2.89 -1.98 20.75
CA VAL A 29 -3.61 -0.84 20.14
C VAL A 29 -4.40 -1.35 18.95
N LYS A 30 -5.72 -1.16 18.98
CA LYS A 30 -6.58 -1.49 17.83
C LYS A 30 -6.50 -0.39 16.81
N ALA A 31 -5.95 -0.72 15.64
CA ALA A 31 -5.82 0.19 14.50
C ALA A 31 -6.67 -0.31 13.33
N VAL A 32 -7.28 0.62 12.61
CA VAL A 32 -7.93 0.35 11.32
C VAL A 32 -7.12 1.02 10.23
N ALA A 33 -6.87 0.32 9.14
CA ALA A 33 -6.30 0.85 7.90
C ALA A 33 -7.31 0.73 6.77
N SER A 34 -7.38 1.72 5.90
CA SER A 34 -8.37 1.76 4.82
C SER A 34 -8.18 0.65 3.81
N PHE A 35 -6.94 0.30 3.42
CA PHE A 35 -6.64 -0.70 2.39
C PHE A 35 -5.37 -1.50 2.71
N SER A 36 -5.16 -2.60 1.99
CA SER A 36 -4.17 -3.63 2.32
C SER A 36 -2.72 -3.11 2.35
N ILE A 37 -2.33 -2.25 1.43
CA ILE A 37 -0.97 -1.67 1.41
C ILE A 37 -0.71 -0.85 2.68
N LEU A 38 -1.66 -0.02 3.06
CA LEU A 38 -1.55 0.78 4.28
C LEU A 38 -1.60 -0.10 5.53
N GLY A 39 -2.41 -1.17 5.50
CA GLY A 39 -2.48 -2.17 6.56
C GLY A 39 -1.14 -2.86 6.83
N ASP A 40 -0.41 -3.24 5.76
CA ASP A 40 0.94 -3.78 5.88
C ASP A 40 1.89 -2.75 6.50
N MET A 41 1.93 -1.52 5.97
CA MET A 41 2.80 -0.47 6.52
C MET A 41 2.55 -0.20 8.01
N VAL A 42 1.28 -0.17 8.44
CA VAL A 42 0.90 -0.02 9.85
C VAL A 42 1.39 -1.21 10.66
N SER A 43 1.26 -2.42 10.14
CA SER A 43 1.73 -3.65 10.78
C SER A 43 3.25 -3.68 10.94
N GLN A 44 4.00 -3.25 9.90
CA GLN A 44 5.47 -3.17 9.95
C GLN A 44 5.97 -2.20 11.04
N VAL A 45 5.31 -1.06 11.20
CA VAL A 45 5.68 -0.07 12.23
C VAL A 45 5.14 -0.45 13.61
N GLY A 46 3.90 -0.96 13.68
CA GLY A 46 3.22 -1.30 14.92
C GLY A 46 3.79 -2.53 15.63
N GLY A 47 4.23 -3.52 14.84
CA GLY A 47 4.71 -4.80 15.36
C GLY A 47 3.70 -5.47 16.29
N ASP A 48 4.19 -6.14 17.30
CA ASP A 48 3.34 -6.90 18.24
C ASP A 48 2.46 -6.04 19.16
N ARG A 49 2.68 -4.72 19.18
CA ARG A 49 1.88 -3.79 20.01
C ARG A 49 0.57 -3.35 19.36
N VAL A 50 0.39 -3.62 18.07
CA VAL A 50 -0.78 -3.15 17.30
C VAL A 50 -1.55 -4.35 16.75
N GLU A 51 -2.87 -4.30 16.84
CA GLU A 51 -3.79 -5.18 16.13
C GLU A 51 -4.38 -4.38 14.97
N VAL A 52 -4.04 -4.75 13.74
CA VAL A 52 -4.46 -4.03 12.53
C VAL A 52 -5.64 -4.74 11.88
N VAL A 53 -6.73 -4.00 11.67
CA VAL A 53 -7.84 -4.42 10.82
C VAL A 53 -7.79 -3.61 9.54
N THR A 54 -7.73 -4.28 8.40
CA THR A 54 -7.75 -3.65 7.08
C THR A 54 -9.17 -3.75 6.51
N LEU A 55 -9.75 -2.61 6.10
CA LEU A 55 -11.13 -2.57 5.58
C LEU A 55 -11.20 -3.19 4.18
N VAL A 56 -10.38 -2.68 3.25
CA VAL A 56 -10.28 -3.27 1.91
C VAL A 56 -9.09 -4.22 1.88
N GLY A 57 -9.39 -5.51 1.84
CA GLY A 57 -8.41 -6.60 1.92
C GLY A 57 -7.58 -6.77 0.65
N PRO A 58 -6.77 -7.85 0.59
CA PRO A 58 -6.01 -8.22 -0.59
C PRO A 58 -6.91 -8.34 -1.83
N ASP A 59 -6.35 -7.94 -2.99
CA ASP A 59 -7.02 -7.94 -4.31
C ASP A 59 -8.35 -7.17 -4.34
N GLY A 60 -8.63 -6.35 -3.32
CA GLY A 60 -9.84 -5.53 -3.23
C GLY A 60 -9.62 -4.15 -3.82
N ASP A 61 -10.64 -3.64 -4.51
CA ASP A 61 -10.64 -2.29 -5.07
C ASP A 61 -11.15 -1.28 -4.02
N ALA A 62 -10.29 -0.35 -3.62
CA ALA A 62 -10.61 0.65 -2.61
C ALA A 62 -11.36 1.88 -3.17
N HIS A 63 -11.33 2.12 -4.47
CA HIS A 63 -12.07 3.22 -5.10
C HIS A 63 -13.58 3.01 -5.01
N VAL A 64 -14.04 1.78 -5.27
CA VAL A 64 -15.46 1.41 -5.36
C VAL A 64 -15.96 0.62 -4.15
N TYR A 65 -15.21 0.64 -3.04
CA TYR A 65 -15.54 -0.13 -1.86
C TYR A 65 -16.82 0.35 -1.18
N GLU A 66 -17.70 -0.58 -0.84
CA GLU A 66 -18.91 -0.34 -0.06
C GLU A 66 -18.74 -0.88 1.38
N PRO A 67 -18.56 -0.01 2.38
CA PRO A 67 -18.38 -0.45 3.77
C PRO A 67 -19.57 -1.24 4.31
N THR A 68 -19.26 -2.29 5.05
CA THR A 68 -20.22 -3.18 5.70
C THR A 68 -20.53 -2.76 7.15
N PRO A 69 -21.60 -3.28 7.78
CA PRO A 69 -21.82 -3.11 9.21
C PRO A 69 -20.69 -3.65 10.10
N ALA A 70 -19.94 -4.64 9.61
CA ALA A 70 -18.77 -5.16 10.32
C ALA A 70 -17.63 -4.13 10.34
N ASP A 71 -17.43 -3.39 9.24
CA ASP A 71 -16.43 -2.33 9.17
C ASP A 71 -16.76 -1.18 10.11
N ALA A 72 -18.03 -0.78 10.18
CA ALA A 72 -18.48 0.22 11.14
C ALA A 72 -18.23 -0.24 12.59
N LYS A 73 -18.43 -1.52 12.91
CA LYS A 73 -18.13 -2.08 14.24
C LYS A 73 -16.64 -2.11 14.52
N ASN A 74 -15.82 -2.52 13.55
CA ASN A 74 -14.36 -2.53 13.68
C ASN A 74 -13.83 -1.12 13.93
N LEU A 75 -14.29 -0.15 13.14
CA LEU A 75 -13.89 1.23 13.27
C LEU A 75 -14.34 1.85 14.60
N ALA A 76 -15.58 1.59 15.04
CA ALA A 76 -16.09 2.06 16.33
C ALA A 76 -15.24 1.61 17.53
N GLY A 77 -14.62 0.42 17.43
CA GLY A 77 -13.77 -0.16 18.47
C GLY A 77 -12.29 0.19 18.37
N ALA A 78 -11.88 0.92 17.33
CA ALA A 78 -10.49 1.26 17.09
C ALA A 78 -10.04 2.51 17.87
N ALA A 79 -8.78 2.54 18.26
CA ALA A 79 -8.13 3.71 18.85
C ALA A 79 -7.65 4.70 17.78
N ILE A 80 -7.33 4.18 16.58
CA ILE A 80 -6.73 4.96 15.49
C ILE A 80 -7.17 4.40 14.13
N LEU A 81 -7.42 5.32 13.19
CA LEU A 81 -7.72 5.06 11.79
C LEU A 81 -6.61 5.65 10.93
N PHE A 82 -6.07 4.84 10.03
CA PHE A 82 -5.14 5.26 9.00
C PHE A 82 -5.84 5.27 7.64
N VAL A 83 -5.76 6.40 6.96
CA VAL A 83 -6.28 6.60 5.59
C VAL A 83 -5.17 7.08 4.67
N ASN A 84 -5.30 6.81 3.38
CA ASN A 84 -4.39 7.38 2.39
C ASN A 84 -4.54 8.91 2.31
N GLY A 85 -5.78 9.37 2.19
CA GLY A 85 -6.09 10.75 1.83
C GLY A 85 -5.98 10.98 0.32
N LEU A 86 -5.78 12.24 -0.09
CA LEU A 86 -5.72 12.65 -1.51
C LEU A 86 -6.99 12.30 -2.32
N GLY A 87 -8.12 12.06 -1.64
CA GLY A 87 -9.38 11.71 -2.28
C GLY A 87 -9.57 10.20 -2.59
N PHE A 88 -8.64 9.33 -2.14
CA PHE A 88 -8.68 7.89 -2.45
C PHE A 88 -9.92 7.19 -1.89
N GLU A 89 -10.25 7.45 -0.62
CA GLU A 89 -11.34 6.79 0.08
C GLU A 89 -12.62 7.65 0.07
N GLY A 90 -13.28 7.77 -1.07
CA GLY A 90 -14.51 8.59 -1.21
C GLY A 90 -15.66 8.16 -0.29
N TRP A 91 -15.64 6.93 0.22
CA TRP A 91 -16.62 6.34 1.13
C TRP A 91 -16.32 6.55 2.61
N MET A 92 -15.10 6.97 3.00
CA MET A 92 -14.63 6.97 4.39
C MET A 92 -15.42 7.92 5.30
N ASP A 93 -15.74 9.13 4.85
CA ASP A 93 -16.50 10.11 5.65
C ASP A 93 -17.86 9.55 6.12
N ARG A 94 -18.52 8.75 5.24
CA ARG A 94 -19.79 8.12 5.57
C ARG A 94 -19.61 7.02 6.61
N LEU A 95 -18.53 6.24 6.49
CA LEU A 95 -18.20 5.19 7.46
C LEU A 95 -17.84 5.77 8.82
N GLU A 96 -17.01 6.80 8.89
CA GLU A 96 -16.68 7.49 10.15
C GLU A 96 -17.93 7.99 10.86
N LYS A 97 -18.84 8.64 10.14
CA LYS A 97 -20.11 9.12 10.72
C LYS A 97 -20.98 7.98 11.22
N SER A 98 -21.16 6.92 10.44
CA SER A 98 -22.07 5.82 10.75
C SER A 98 -21.56 4.94 11.89
N SER A 99 -20.23 4.76 12.00
CA SER A 99 -19.59 4.00 13.07
C SER A 99 -19.62 4.71 14.43
N GLY A 100 -19.70 6.04 14.42
CA GLY A 100 -19.53 6.85 15.62
C GLY A 100 -18.11 6.83 16.17
N PHE A 101 -17.12 6.58 15.32
CA PHE A 101 -15.70 6.56 15.65
C PHE A 101 -15.27 7.80 16.43
N LYS A 102 -14.45 7.62 17.46
CA LYS A 102 -13.94 8.67 18.35
C LYS A 102 -12.43 8.69 18.48
N GLY A 103 -11.76 7.77 17.79
CA GLY A 103 -10.32 7.67 17.79
C GLY A 103 -9.66 8.76 16.94
N LYS A 104 -8.38 8.61 16.71
CA LYS A 104 -7.56 9.52 15.92
C LYS A 104 -7.54 9.11 14.45
N VAL A 105 -7.75 10.04 13.54
CA VAL A 105 -7.52 9.83 12.10
C VAL A 105 -6.11 10.30 11.74
N VAL A 106 -5.38 9.48 11.00
CA VAL A 106 -4.05 9.77 10.45
C VAL A 106 -4.10 9.65 8.94
N VAL A 107 -3.82 10.74 8.25
CA VAL A 107 -3.65 10.76 6.79
C VAL A 107 -2.21 10.41 6.49
N ALA A 108 -1.99 9.21 5.94
CA ALA A 108 -0.65 8.68 5.70
C ALA A 108 0.13 9.46 4.64
N SER A 109 -0.54 10.04 3.64
CA SER A 109 0.08 10.86 2.59
C SER A 109 0.42 12.30 3.02
N THR A 110 0.23 12.67 4.30
CA THR A 110 0.57 14.03 4.77
C THR A 110 2.02 14.37 4.41
N GLY A 111 2.22 15.55 3.80
CA GLY A 111 3.54 16.02 3.37
C GLY A 111 3.98 15.53 1.98
N VAL A 112 3.22 14.67 1.33
CA VAL A 112 3.46 14.31 -0.08
C VAL A 112 3.19 15.52 -0.96
N LYS A 113 4.05 15.75 -1.95
CA LYS A 113 3.76 16.70 -3.02
C LYS A 113 2.75 16.05 -3.98
N ALA A 114 1.49 16.40 -3.81
CA ALA A 114 0.42 15.85 -4.63
C ALA A 114 0.66 16.11 -6.12
N ARG A 115 0.42 15.08 -6.94
CA ARG A 115 0.29 15.19 -8.39
C ARG A 115 -1.13 15.57 -8.74
N THR A 116 -1.28 16.37 -9.79
CA THR A 116 -2.58 16.66 -10.37
C THR A 116 -2.54 16.32 -11.86
N MET A 117 -3.68 15.98 -12.40
CA MET A 117 -3.88 15.75 -13.83
C MET A 117 -5.22 16.33 -14.26
N VAL A 118 -5.43 16.39 -15.56
CA VAL A 118 -6.69 16.86 -16.13
C VAL A 118 -7.39 15.65 -16.72
N GLU A 119 -8.57 15.35 -16.22
CA GLU A 119 -9.49 14.37 -16.79
C GLU A 119 -10.71 15.05 -17.39
N GLU A 120 -11.37 14.40 -18.35
CA GLU A 120 -12.64 14.87 -18.90
C GLU A 120 -13.80 14.20 -18.17
N GLU A 121 -14.47 14.93 -17.27
CA GLU A 121 -15.71 14.48 -16.65
C GLU A 121 -16.91 15.21 -17.27
N GLY A 122 -17.85 14.42 -17.82
CA GLY A 122 -19.05 14.98 -18.47
C GLY A 122 -18.75 15.91 -19.67
N GLY A 123 -17.60 15.72 -20.35
CA GLY A 123 -17.15 16.54 -21.48
C GLY A 123 -16.54 17.89 -21.07
N LYS A 124 -16.13 18.05 -19.81
CA LYS A 124 -15.41 19.21 -19.30
C LYS A 124 -14.11 18.80 -18.68
N PRO A 125 -13.01 19.54 -18.93
CA PRO A 125 -11.76 19.28 -18.26
C PRO A 125 -11.88 19.62 -16.76
N GLU A 126 -11.57 18.66 -15.89
CA GLU A 126 -11.46 18.83 -14.45
C GLU A 126 -10.05 18.51 -13.98
N THR A 127 -9.54 19.32 -13.04
CA THR A 127 -8.24 19.04 -12.41
C THR A 127 -8.48 18.18 -11.20
N ILE A 128 -8.00 16.95 -11.26
CA ILE A 128 -8.10 15.98 -10.18
C ILE A 128 -6.75 15.71 -9.55
N THR A 129 -6.78 15.24 -8.30
CA THR A 129 -5.59 14.81 -7.58
C THR A 129 -5.36 13.32 -7.76
N ASP A 130 -4.13 12.95 -8.14
CA ASP A 130 -3.71 11.55 -8.18
C ASP A 130 -3.50 11.04 -6.74
N PRO A 131 -4.28 10.04 -6.27
CA PRO A 131 -4.18 9.56 -4.91
C PRO A 131 -3.06 8.54 -4.69
N HIS A 132 -2.48 7.94 -5.75
CA HIS A 132 -1.60 6.77 -5.71
C HIS A 132 -0.17 7.08 -5.25
N ALA A 133 -0.03 7.91 -4.21
CA ALA A 133 1.26 8.40 -3.76
C ALA A 133 2.19 7.30 -3.21
N TRP A 134 1.65 6.18 -2.72
CA TRP A 134 2.41 5.01 -2.28
C TRP A 134 3.20 4.33 -3.40
N GLN A 135 2.87 4.57 -4.66
CA GLN A 135 3.60 4.05 -5.82
C GLN A 135 5.00 4.68 -5.99
N SER A 136 5.40 5.56 -5.09
CA SER A 136 6.78 6.04 -4.96
C SER A 136 7.34 5.65 -3.59
N LEU A 137 8.43 4.87 -3.54
CA LEU A 137 9.11 4.53 -2.30
C LEU A 137 9.62 5.76 -1.53
N ALA A 138 9.93 6.86 -2.25
CA ALA A 138 10.25 8.13 -1.61
C ALA A 138 9.06 8.70 -0.81
N ASN A 139 7.84 8.58 -1.32
CA ASN A 139 6.63 8.92 -0.58
C ASN A 139 6.33 7.89 0.52
N GLY A 140 6.57 6.61 0.27
CA GLY A 140 6.42 5.53 1.27
C GLY A 140 7.17 5.84 2.58
N LYS A 141 8.31 6.54 2.50
CA LYS A 141 9.04 7.00 3.70
C LYS A 141 8.25 8.04 4.51
N LEU A 142 7.48 8.91 3.86
CA LEU A 142 6.59 9.87 4.54
C LEU A 142 5.45 9.14 5.23
N TYR A 143 4.85 8.14 4.55
CA TYR A 143 3.82 7.28 5.13
C TYR A 143 4.30 6.62 6.42
N VAL A 144 5.47 5.97 6.39
CA VAL A 144 6.07 5.33 7.59
C VAL A 144 6.27 6.34 8.73
N GLY A 145 6.73 7.55 8.42
CA GLY A 145 6.87 8.62 9.39
C GLY A 145 5.54 9.02 10.04
N ASN A 146 4.50 9.24 9.22
CA ASN A 146 3.16 9.61 9.68
C ASN A 146 2.49 8.49 10.50
N ILE A 147 2.67 7.22 10.08
CA ILE A 147 2.18 6.06 10.81
C ILE A 147 2.86 5.97 12.18
N ARG A 148 4.18 6.06 12.25
CA ARG A 148 4.94 6.08 13.50
C ARG A 148 4.43 7.15 14.45
N ASP A 149 4.30 8.37 13.98
CA ASP A 149 3.88 9.50 14.81
C ASP A 149 2.43 9.36 15.27
N GLY A 150 1.57 8.79 14.41
CA GLY A 150 0.21 8.44 14.76
C GLY A 150 0.13 7.40 15.86
N LEU A 151 0.89 6.32 15.75
CA LEU A 151 0.94 5.25 16.76
C LEU A 151 1.51 5.75 18.09
N ILE A 152 2.58 6.55 18.07
CA ILE A 152 3.13 7.17 19.29
C ILE A 152 2.08 8.06 19.98
N ALA A 153 1.28 8.78 19.21
CA ALA A 153 0.24 9.65 19.78
C ALA A 153 -0.96 8.87 20.36
N ALA A 154 -1.22 7.64 19.85
CA ALA A 154 -2.26 6.76 20.37
C ALA A 154 -1.75 5.89 21.55
N ASP A 155 -0.49 5.51 21.55
CA ASP A 155 0.18 4.68 22.56
C ASP A 155 1.59 5.24 22.84
N PRO A 156 1.71 6.25 23.72
CA PRO A 156 3.00 6.84 24.08
C PRO A 156 4.00 5.85 24.69
N ASP A 157 3.50 4.82 25.38
CA ASP A 157 4.34 3.79 26.02
C ASP A 157 5.03 2.88 25.00
N GLY A 158 4.47 2.78 23.79
CA GLY A 158 5.03 2.05 22.65
C GLY A 158 6.09 2.82 21.85
N LYS A 159 6.37 4.08 22.17
CA LYS A 159 7.22 4.98 21.40
C LYS A 159 8.53 4.35 20.93
N SER A 160 9.27 3.73 21.83
CA SER A 160 10.57 3.14 21.49
C SER A 160 10.47 1.98 20.49
N VAL A 161 9.39 1.20 20.57
CA VAL A 161 9.12 0.10 19.63
C VAL A 161 8.79 0.65 18.25
N TYR A 162 7.89 1.64 18.18
CA TYR A 162 7.49 2.25 16.92
C TYR A 162 8.65 2.98 16.22
N GLU A 163 9.48 3.68 16.99
CA GLU A 163 10.68 4.34 16.45
C GLU A 163 11.70 3.32 15.91
N ALA A 164 11.94 2.21 16.63
CA ALA A 164 12.85 1.17 16.18
C ALA A 164 12.33 0.45 14.92
N ASN A 165 11.06 0.07 14.89
CA ASN A 165 10.43 -0.58 13.74
C ASN A 165 10.40 0.35 12.52
N ALA A 166 10.01 1.60 12.70
CA ALA A 166 10.03 2.58 11.63
C ALA A 166 11.44 2.80 11.07
N ALA A 167 12.45 2.91 11.91
CA ALA A 167 13.84 3.07 11.46
C ALA A 167 14.32 1.86 10.63
N LYS A 168 14.01 0.63 11.09
CA LYS A 168 14.29 -0.60 10.34
C LYS A 168 13.60 -0.59 8.97
N TYR A 169 12.29 -0.36 8.96
CA TYR A 169 11.49 -0.39 7.74
C TYR A 169 11.88 0.71 6.74
N LEU A 170 12.22 1.91 7.21
CA LEU A 170 12.80 2.98 6.37
C LEU A 170 14.11 2.55 5.73
N GLY A 171 14.97 1.80 6.43
CA GLY A 171 16.19 1.22 5.86
C GLY A 171 15.88 0.22 4.73
N GLU A 172 14.88 -0.64 4.92
CA GLU A 172 14.44 -1.61 3.91
C GLU A 172 13.84 -0.91 2.68
N ILE A 173 13.00 0.12 2.88
CA ILE A 173 12.46 0.95 1.80
C ILE A 173 13.57 1.64 0.99
N MET A 174 14.62 2.14 1.65
CA MET A 174 15.74 2.77 0.95
C MET A 174 16.51 1.77 0.08
N GLN A 175 16.77 0.57 0.61
CA GLN A 175 17.42 -0.50 -0.15
C GLN A 175 16.58 -0.93 -1.37
N GLU A 176 15.27 -1.05 -1.18
CA GLU A 176 14.37 -1.39 -2.28
C GLU A 176 14.29 -0.29 -3.34
N ASP A 177 14.25 0.99 -2.93
CA ASP A 177 14.26 2.13 -3.85
C ASP A 177 15.51 2.15 -4.75
N ASP A 178 16.67 1.84 -4.18
CA ASP A 178 17.91 1.73 -4.93
C ASP A 178 17.90 0.50 -5.87
N ALA A 179 17.35 -0.63 -5.43
CA ALA A 179 17.21 -1.82 -6.25
C ALA A 179 16.25 -1.60 -7.44
N VAL A 180 15.11 -0.96 -7.22
CA VAL A 180 14.14 -0.58 -8.25
C VAL A 180 14.79 0.32 -9.30
N LYS A 181 15.51 1.36 -8.87
CA LYS A 181 16.23 2.27 -9.78
C LYS A 181 17.26 1.53 -10.61
N ALA A 182 18.04 0.65 -9.99
CA ALA A 182 19.06 -0.15 -10.68
C ALA A 182 18.43 -1.09 -11.71
N ALA A 183 17.35 -1.79 -11.36
CA ALA A 183 16.67 -2.70 -12.26
C ALA A 183 16.07 -1.97 -13.47
N LEU A 184 15.35 -0.88 -13.26
CA LEU A 184 14.72 -0.11 -14.34
C LEU A 184 15.73 0.68 -15.19
N ALA A 185 16.92 1.00 -14.65
CA ALA A 185 17.99 1.61 -15.42
C ALA A 185 18.53 0.70 -16.53
N THR A 186 18.33 -0.62 -16.45
CA THR A 186 18.72 -1.57 -17.50
C THR A 186 17.88 -1.48 -18.78
N LEU A 187 16.67 -0.90 -18.68
CA LEU A 187 15.78 -0.71 -19.82
C LEU A 187 16.21 0.48 -20.68
N SER A 188 16.20 0.31 -22.01
CA SER A 188 16.40 1.44 -22.92
C SER A 188 15.23 2.43 -22.83
N LYS A 189 15.43 3.67 -23.24
CA LYS A 189 14.39 4.72 -23.18
C LYS A 189 13.14 4.35 -23.98
N GLU A 190 13.34 3.71 -25.12
CA GLU A 190 12.28 3.32 -26.06
C GLU A 190 11.37 2.23 -25.46
N ARG A 191 11.87 1.49 -24.45
CA ARG A 191 11.14 0.42 -23.77
C ARG A 191 10.50 0.82 -22.46
N ARG A 192 10.58 2.10 -22.09
CA ARG A 192 10.03 2.63 -20.82
C ARG A 192 8.62 3.19 -20.96
N LYS A 193 7.86 2.75 -21.96
CA LYS A 193 6.47 3.10 -22.17
C LYS A 193 5.60 1.86 -22.08
N ILE A 194 4.60 1.90 -21.22
CA ILE A 194 3.70 0.77 -20.92
C ILE A 194 2.25 1.22 -20.86
N ILE A 195 1.35 0.25 -21.00
CA ILE A 195 -0.10 0.44 -20.79
C ILE A 195 -0.51 -0.36 -19.55
N THR A 196 -1.32 0.24 -18.70
CA THR A 196 -2.00 -0.38 -17.55
C THR A 196 -3.51 -0.20 -17.67
N SER A 197 -4.31 -0.75 -16.75
CA SER A 197 -5.77 -0.63 -16.81
C SER A 197 -6.25 0.77 -16.45
N HIS A 198 -5.82 1.29 -15.28
CA HIS A 198 -6.13 2.64 -14.83
C HIS A 198 -4.87 3.44 -14.50
N ASP A 199 -4.98 4.77 -14.29
CA ASP A 199 -3.82 5.66 -14.11
C ASP A 199 -3.33 5.70 -12.66
N ALA A 200 -2.84 4.55 -12.17
CA ALA A 200 -2.29 4.41 -10.82
C ALA A 200 -0.78 4.63 -10.73
N PHE A 201 -0.06 4.56 -11.84
CA PHE A 201 1.41 4.56 -11.83
C PHE A 201 2.05 5.93 -12.05
N GLY A 202 1.31 7.01 -11.92
CA GLY A 202 1.84 8.35 -12.17
C GLY A 202 3.01 8.74 -11.28
N TYR A 203 2.97 8.44 -9.97
CA TYR A 203 4.10 8.66 -9.06
C TYR A 203 5.26 7.71 -9.35
N PHE A 204 4.98 6.45 -9.67
CA PHE A 204 5.99 5.47 -10.07
C PHE A 204 6.72 5.91 -11.34
N GLY A 205 5.98 6.29 -12.37
CA GLY A 205 6.54 6.79 -13.63
C GLY A 205 7.46 8.00 -13.42
N THR A 206 7.03 8.94 -12.58
CA THR A 206 7.82 10.12 -12.21
C THR A 206 9.09 9.74 -11.44
N ALA A 207 9.01 8.81 -10.50
CA ALA A 207 10.14 8.43 -9.64
C ALA A 207 11.19 7.61 -10.39
N TYR A 208 10.77 6.77 -11.35
CA TYR A 208 11.63 5.75 -11.96
C TYR A 208 11.80 5.91 -13.48
N GLY A 209 11.21 6.92 -14.07
CA GLY A 209 11.40 7.26 -15.48
C GLY A 209 10.69 6.34 -16.46
N LEU A 210 9.45 5.90 -16.13
CA LEU A 210 8.55 5.23 -17.04
C LEU A 210 7.44 6.19 -17.48
N GLU A 211 6.99 6.04 -18.72
CA GLU A 211 5.76 6.63 -19.22
C GLU A 211 4.66 5.57 -19.15
N VAL A 212 3.66 5.83 -18.33
CA VAL A 212 2.53 4.93 -18.13
C VAL A 212 1.29 5.58 -18.70
N ILE A 213 0.53 4.83 -19.46
CA ILE A 213 -0.69 5.27 -20.13
C ILE A 213 -1.79 4.29 -19.74
N ALA A 214 -2.97 4.81 -19.43
CA ALA A 214 -4.13 3.99 -19.08
C ALA A 214 -5.39 4.44 -19.84
N PRO A 215 -6.29 3.50 -20.19
CA PRO A 215 -7.60 3.83 -20.78
C PRO A 215 -8.58 4.39 -19.74
N GLU A 216 -8.48 3.98 -18.50
CA GLU A 216 -9.27 4.48 -17.38
C GLU A 216 -8.51 5.59 -16.67
N GLY A 217 -9.25 6.49 -15.99
CA GLY A 217 -8.68 7.56 -15.19
C GLY A 217 -8.00 7.07 -13.91
N VAL A 218 -7.79 7.98 -12.95
CA VAL A 218 -7.20 7.64 -11.65
C VAL A 218 -8.16 6.89 -10.72
N SER A 219 -9.43 6.85 -11.03
CA SER A 219 -10.45 6.08 -10.31
C SER A 219 -11.03 5.00 -11.21
N THR A 220 -11.28 3.84 -10.61
CA THR A 220 -11.95 2.70 -11.26
C THR A 220 -13.48 2.81 -11.23
N GLU A 221 -14.05 3.91 -10.70
CA GLU A 221 -15.51 4.13 -10.65
C GLU A 221 -16.15 4.23 -12.03
N SER A 222 -15.39 4.62 -13.05
CA SER A 222 -15.85 4.78 -14.41
C SER A 222 -15.06 3.90 -15.36
N GLU A 223 -15.76 3.09 -16.17
CA GLU A 223 -15.14 2.31 -17.23
C GLU A 223 -14.60 3.22 -18.35
N ALA A 224 -13.53 2.77 -19.01
CA ALA A 224 -12.97 3.46 -20.18
C ALA A 224 -14.02 3.60 -21.30
N SER A 225 -14.14 4.78 -21.89
CA SER A 225 -14.99 4.98 -23.04
C SER A 225 -14.45 4.26 -24.29
N ALA A 226 -15.33 3.88 -25.22
CA ALA A 226 -14.90 3.29 -26.49
C ALA A 226 -13.94 4.22 -27.28
N GLN A 227 -14.05 5.54 -27.07
CA GLN A 227 -13.18 6.54 -27.70
C GLN A 227 -11.76 6.47 -27.12
N ASP A 228 -11.62 6.33 -25.79
CA ASP A 228 -10.33 6.22 -25.10
C ASP A 228 -9.63 4.92 -25.46
N VAL A 229 -10.36 3.80 -25.47
CA VAL A 229 -9.85 2.51 -25.96
C VAL A 229 -9.33 2.61 -27.40
N ALA A 230 -10.09 3.20 -28.29
CA ALA A 230 -9.67 3.39 -29.68
C ALA A 230 -8.46 4.33 -29.81
N LYS A 231 -8.34 5.34 -28.94
CA LYS A 231 -7.17 6.24 -28.88
C LYS A 231 -5.93 5.46 -28.47
N ILE A 232 -6.02 4.66 -27.41
CA ILE A 232 -4.89 3.87 -26.92
C ILE A 232 -4.45 2.81 -27.96
N ILE A 233 -5.37 2.11 -28.61
CA ILE A 233 -5.05 1.16 -29.68
C ILE A 233 -4.28 1.85 -30.81
N ARG A 234 -4.70 3.05 -31.23
CA ARG A 234 -3.95 3.83 -32.23
C ARG A 234 -2.56 4.20 -31.73
N GLN A 235 -2.44 4.62 -30.49
CA GLN A 235 -1.18 5.01 -29.87
C GLN A 235 -0.21 3.83 -29.76
N ILE A 236 -0.66 2.66 -29.28
CA ILE A 236 0.14 1.43 -29.24
C ILE A 236 0.73 1.11 -30.62
N LYS A 237 -0.11 1.16 -31.67
CA LYS A 237 0.32 0.87 -33.05
C LYS A 237 1.33 1.90 -33.58
N ALA A 238 1.08 3.19 -33.32
CA ALA A 238 1.93 4.30 -33.78
C ALA A 238 3.31 4.31 -33.10
N GLU A 239 3.32 4.09 -31.78
CA GLU A 239 4.53 4.19 -30.95
C GLU A 239 5.19 2.85 -30.71
N LYS A 240 4.59 1.76 -31.20
CA LYS A 240 5.09 0.36 -31.06
C LYS A 240 5.32 -0.01 -29.58
N ILE A 241 4.36 0.34 -28.71
CA ILE A 241 4.41 0.03 -27.28
C ILE A 241 4.47 -1.51 -27.13
N PRO A 242 5.48 -2.05 -26.42
CA PRO A 242 5.77 -3.49 -26.48
C PRO A 242 4.82 -4.35 -25.64
N ALA A 243 4.28 -3.80 -24.55
CA ALA A 243 3.50 -4.57 -23.58
C ALA A 243 2.38 -3.76 -22.95
N VAL A 244 1.29 -4.47 -22.61
CA VAL A 244 0.21 -4.06 -21.72
C VAL A 244 0.26 -4.90 -20.47
N PHE A 245 -0.11 -4.33 -19.32
CA PHE A 245 -0.05 -5.00 -18.02
C PHE A 245 -1.43 -4.98 -17.36
N MET A 246 -1.89 -6.16 -16.96
CA MET A 246 -3.11 -6.31 -16.15
C MET A 246 -2.86 -5.74 -14.75
N GLU A 247 -3.93 -5.41 -14.05
CA GLU A 247 -3.88 -5.04 -12.64
C GLU A 247 -4.75 -5.99 -11.81
N ASN A 248 -4.31 -6.26 -10.58
CA ASN A 248 -4.97 -7.27 -9.74
C ASN A 248 -6.37 -6.87 -9.27
N ILE A 249 -6.73 -5.59 -9.34
CA ILE A 249 -8.03 -5.07 -8.89
C ILE A 249 -9.03 -4.83 -10.02
N THR A 250 -8.60 -4.93 -11.29
CA THR A 250 -9.44 -4.59 -12.46
C THR A 250 -9.84 -5.82 -13.29
N ASP A 251 -10.91 -5.68 -14.08
CA ASP A 251 -11.30 -6.70 -15.05
C ASP A 251 -10.34 -6.71 -16.25
N HIS A 252 -9.83 -7.88 -16.57
CA HIS A 252 -8.81 -8.05 -17.61
C HIS A 252 -9.35 -7.93 -19.04
N ARG A 253 -10.68 -8.03 -19.26
CA ARG A 253 -11.30 -8.09 -20.60
C ARG A 253 -10.92 -6.91 -21.49
N LEU A 254 -10.83 -5.70 -20.92
CA LEU A 254 -10.47 -4.51 -21.69
C LEU A 254 -9.02 -4.61 -22.22
N LEU A 255 -8.08 -5.00 -21.39
CA LEU A 255 -6.68 -5.15 -21.82
C LEU A 255 -6.47 -6.36 -22.74
N ASP A 256 -7.23 -7.43 -22.56
CA ASP A 256 -7.26 -8.56 -23.51
C ASP A 256 -7.71 -8.11 -24.89
N GLN A 257 -8.75 -7.28 -24.97
CA GLN A 257 -9.20 -6.68 -26.23
C GLN A 257 -8.10 -5.79 -26.84
N ILE A 258 -7.51 -4.88 -26.08
CA ILE A 258 -6.44 -4.00 -26.55
C ILE A 258 -5.26 -4.82 -27.09
N ALA A 259 -4.85 -5.85 -26.35
CA ALA A 259 -3.76 -6.75 -26.78
C ALA A 259 -4.11 -7.49 -28.09
N SER A 260 -5.35 -7.98 -28.22
CA SER A 260 -5.80 -8.69 -29.42
C SER A 260 -5.86 -7.81 -30.66
N GLU A 261 -6.14 -6.52 -30.52
CA GLU A 261 -6.23 -5.54 -31.59
C GLU A 261 -4.87 -4.88 -31.94
N THR A 262 -3.85 -5.17 -31.15
CA THR A 262 -2.50 -4.61 -31.33
C THR A 262 -1.46 -5.73 -31.43
N ASN A 263 -0.19 -5.39 -31.55
CA ASN A 263 0.91 -6.36 -31.44
C ASN A 263 1.56 -6.32 -30.02
N ALA A 264 0.95 -5.61 -29.08
CA ALA A 264 1.42 -5.55 -27.70
C ALA A 264 1.19 -6.91 -27.01
N LYS A 265 2.19 -7.36 -26.26
CA LYS A 265 2.09 -8.58 -25.45
C LYS A 265 1.48 -8.26 -24.10
N ILE A 266 0.76 -9.22 -23.51
CA ILE A 266 0.42 -9.15 -22.10
C ILE A 266 1.68 -9.43 -21.29
N GLY A 267 2.18 -8.41 -20.60
CA GLY A 267 3.44 -8.44 -19.86
C GLY A 267 3.35 -9.14 -18.50
N GLY A 268 2.13 -9.30 -17.99
CA GLY A 268 1.82 -9.90 -16.69
C GLY A 268 0.86 -9.04 -15.88
N THR A 269 0.66 -9.41 -14.62
CA THR A 269 -0.19 -8.68 -13.68
C THR A 269 0.67 -7.84 -12.73
N LEU A 270 0.32 -6.57 -12.57
CA LEU A 270 0.88 -5.64 -11.60
C LEU A 270 -0.08 -5.47 -10.42
N TYR A 271 0.47 -5.23 -9.25
CA TYR A 271 -0.28 -4.88 -8.04
C TYR A 271 -0.24 -3.37 -7.86
N THR A 272 -1.41 -2.74 -7.84
CA THR A 272 -1.53 -1.27 -7.82
C THR A 272 -2.05 -0.76 -6.49
N ASP A 273 -3.32 -1.04 -6.18
CA ASP A 273 -4.06 -0.48 -5.05
C ASP A 273 -4.32 -1.51 -3.95
N ALA A 274 -3.98 -2.77 -4.21
CA ALA A 274 -4.08 -3.83 -3.23
C ALA A 274 -2.87 -4.76 -3.28
N LEU A 275 -2.52 -5.32 -2.12
CA LEU A 275 -1.59 -6.43 -2.03
C LEU A 275 -2.26 -7.73 -2.47
N SER A 276 -1.48 -8.75 -2.77
CA SER A 276 -1.99 -10.11 -2.92
C SER A 276 -2.38 -10.72 -1.57
N GLY A 277 -3.12 -11.83 -1.59
CA GLY A 277 -3.22 -12.70 -0.43
C GLY A 277 -1.84 -13.17 0.07
N ALA A 278 -1.80 -13.71 1.29
CA ALA A 278 -0.54 -14.08 1.97
C ALA A 278 0.32 -15.08 1.18
N ASP A 279 -0.31 -15.96 0.41
CA ASP A 279 0.38 -16.97 -0.43
C ASP A 279 0.72 -16.43 -1.83
N GLY A 280 0.36 -15.18 -2.14
CA GLY A 280 0.62 -14.54 -3.44
C GLY A 280 1.97 -13.82 -3.48
N PRO A 281 2.35 -13.30 -4.65
CA PRO A 281 3.69 -12.75 -4.88
C PRO A 281 3.91 -11.34 -4.30
N ALA A 282 2.85 -10.63 -3.90
CA ALA A 282 2.86 -9.26 -3.44
C ALA A 282 2.17 -9.12 -2.07
N GLY A 283 2.52 -10.00 -1.13
CA GLY A 283 1.91 -10.06 0.20
C GLY A 283 2.29 -8.90 1.13
N THR A 284 3.31 -8.12 0.81
CA THR A 284 3.74 -6.89 1.53
C THR A 284 3.98 -5.75 0.55
N TYR A 285 4.04 -4.53 1.06
CA TYR A 285 4.34 -3.34 0.25
C TYR A 285 5.67 -3.45 -0.50
N LEU A 286 6.72 -3.97 0.12
CA LEU A 286 8.01 -4.16 -0.56
C LEU A 286 7.97 -5.33 -1.56
N ASP A 287 7.25 -6.41 -1.26
CA ASP A 287 7.08 -7.51 -2.22
C ASP A 287 6.27 -7.08 -3.44
N MET A 288 5.31 -6.17 -3.27
CA MET A 288 4.60 -5.54 -4.38
C MET A 288 5.57 -4.84 -5.34
N PHE A 289 6.51 -4.04 -4.84
CA PHE A 289 7.53 -3.40 -5.68
C PHE A 289 8.42 -4.41 -6.36
N ARG A 290 8.91 -5.44 -5.64
CA ARG A 290 9.75 -6.50 -6.21
C ARG A 290 9.06 -7.24 -7.33
N HIS A 291 7.81 -7.64 -7.10
CA HIS A 291 6.99 -8.31 -8.11
C HIS A 291 6.77 -7.43 -9.33
N ASN A 292 6.31 -6.20 -9.12
CA ASN A 292 6.00 -5.27 -10.22
C ASN A 292 7.24 -4.97 -11.07
N VAL A 293 8.37 -4.64 -10.43
CA VAL A 293 9.62 -4.35 -11.15
C VAL A 293 10.18 -5.59 -11.88
N GLY A 294 10.08 -6.77 -11.25
CA GLY A 294 10.44 -8.03 -11.89
C GLY A 294 9.59 -8.31 -13.13
N THR A 295 8.28 -8.13 -13.02
CA THR A 295 7.33 -8.30 -14.14
C THR A 295 7.59 -7.30 -15.26
N LEU A 296 7.78 -6.02 -14.93
CA LEU A 296 8.10 -4.97 -15.90
C LEU A 296 9.41 -5.26 -16.64
N THR A 297 10.48 -5.55 -15.90
CA THR A 297 11.80 -5.80 -16.52
C THR A 297 11.81 -7.05 -17.36
N ALA A 298 11.16 -8.14 -16.95
CA ALA A 298 11.05 -9.37 -17.73
C ALA A 298 10.32 -9.14 -19.07
N ALA A 299 9.19 -8.40 -19.05
CA ALA A 299 8.41 -8.13 -20.25
C ALA A 299 9.09 -7.14 -21.20
N LEU A 300 9.81 -6.15 -20.65
CA LEU A 300 10.38 -5.04 -21.42
C LEU A 300 11.83 -5.28 -21.87
N SER A 301 12.52 -6.31 -21.38
CA SER A 301 13.89 -6.65 -21.81
C SER A 301 13.93 -7.50 -23.08
N SER A 302 12.83 -8.09 -23.52
CA SER A 302 12.74 -9.03 -24.66
C SER A 302 12.55 -8.36 -26.03
#